data_e4929f8b20a8184f0f74cccc7c49b841
#
_entry.id   e4929f8b20a8184f0f74cccc7c49b841
#
_cell.length_a   1.000
_cell.length_b   1.000
_cell.length_c   1.000
_cell.angle_alpha   90.00
_cell.angle_beta   90.00
_cell.angle_gamma   90.00
#
_symmetry.space_group_name_H-M   'P 1'
#
loop_
_entity.id
_entity.type
_entity.pdbx_description
1 polymer ?
#
loop_
_entity_poly.entity_id
_entity_poly.type
_entity_poly.pdbx_seq_one_letter_code
_entity_poly.pdbx_strand_id
1 'polypeptide(L)'
;MADRSAGLIHRIRDSDIFHSFIHSPTALISSCLLVVILLTSFLCEFVAPHDPFTPASLSLMDAFTPPFWAEDGSMVFLFGTDGQGRDLLSAILYGTRISLIVGFSAILFSVIFGVSLGLTAGYF
;
A
#
# COMPACT_ATOMS: atom_id res chain seq x y z
N MET A 1 -6.35 35.90 15.29
CA MET A 1 -5.98 34.48 15.37
C MET A 1 -5.94 33.77 13.99
N ALA A 2 -6.56 34.32 12.98
CA ALA A 2 -6.59 33.74 11.62
C ALA A 2 -5.31 33.94 10.78
N ASP A 3 -4.43 34.84 11.18
CA ASP A 3 -3.25 35.22 10.38
C ASP A 3 -2.02 34.28 10.58
N ARG A 4 -2.00 33.48 11.61
CA ARG A 4 -0.90 32.52 11.86
C ARG A 4 -0.96 31.27 10.98
N SER A 5 -2.16 30.85 10.58
CA SER A 5 -2.33 29.66 9.74
C SER A 5 -1.97 29.93 8.27
N ALA A 6 -2.27 31.14 7.77
CA ALA A 6 -1.89 31.55 6.43
C ALA A 6 -0.38 31.65 6.24
N GLY A 7 0.34 32.13 7.27
CA GLY A 7 1.81 32.23 7.25
C GLY A 7 2.52 30.86 7.26
N LEU A 8 1.94 29.86 7.92
CA LEU A 8 2.50 28.50 7.95
C LEU A 8 2.35 27.79 6.60
N ILE A 9 1.19 27.92 5.96
CA ILE A 9 0.93 27.30 4.64
C ILE A 9 1.82 27.97 3.56
N HIS A 10 2.01 29.28 3.63
CA HIS A 10 2.90 30.00 2.72
C HIS A 10 4.38 29.63 2.94
N ARG A 11 4.80 29.44 4.19
CA ARG A 11 6.15 29.05 4.57
C ARG A 11 6.52 27.61 4.18
N ILE A 12 5.54 26.70 4.15
CA ILE A 12 5.71 25.32 3.68
C ILE A 12 5.82 25.30 2.15
N ARG A 13 5.07 26.15 1.45
CA ARG A 13 5.06 26.23 -0.01
C ARG A 13 6.32 26.90 -0.58
N ASP A 14 6.92 27.81 0.16
CA ASP A 14 8.19 28.49 -0.20
C ASP A 14 9.43 27.80 0.40
N SER A 15 9.27 26.63 1.02
CA SER A 15 10.39 25.87 1.52
C SER A 15 11.18 25.30 0.33
N ASP A 16 12.48 25.49 0.36
CA ASP A 16 13.42 24.95 -0.63
C ASP A 16 13.25 23.42 -0.82
N ILE A 17 12.72 22.74 0.20
CA ILE A 17 12.40 21.31 0.21
C ILE A 17 11.25 21.00 -0.75
N PHE A 18 10.18 21.79 -0.73
CA PHE A 18 9.02 21.56 -1.59
C PHE A 18 9.33 21.88 -3.05
N HIS A 19 10.07 22.97 -3.27
CA HIS A 19 10.55 23.34 -4.60
C HIS A 19 11.53 22.30 -5.16
N SER A 20 12.44 21.81 -4.34
CA SER A 20 13.39 20.75 -4.69
C SER A 20 12.70 19.42 -4.98
N PHE A 21 11.65 19.11 -4.23
CA PHE A 21 10.83 17.91 -4.43
C PHE A 21 10.09 17.91 -5.78
N ILE A 22 9.48 19.05 -6.14
CA ILE A 22 8.75 19.18 -7.41
C ILE A 22 9.70 19.15 -8.62
N HIS A 23 10.91 19.64 -8.48
CA HIS A 23 11.90 19.65 -9.55
C HIS A 23 12.70 18.34 -9.68
N SER A 24 12.50 17.40 -8.77
CA SER A 24 13.11 16.07 -8.83
C SER A 24 12.15 15.06 -9.46
N PRO A 25 12.35 14.64 -10.71
CA PRO A 25 11.48 13.66 -11.37
C PRO A 25 11.47 12.32 -10.65
N THR A 26 12.60 11.92 -10.07
CA THR A 26 12.70 10.69 -9.27
C THR A 26 11.83 10.73 -8.01
N ALA A 27 11.82 11.86 -7.31
CA ALA A 27 11.02 12.04 -6.10
C ALA A 27 9.51 12.04 -6.42
N LEU A 28 9.12 12.68 -7.54
CA LEU A 28 7.74 12.70 -8.00
C LEU A 28 7.24 11.32 -8.39
N ILE A 29 8.02 10.56 -9.15
CA ILE A 29 7.65 9.19 -9.57
C ILE A 29 7.53 8.28 -8.35
N SER A 30 8.49 8.32 -7.42
CA SER A 30 8.48 7.51 -6.20
C SER A 30 7.31 7.86 -5.29
N SER A 31 7.00 9.14 -5.15
CA SER A 31 5.86 9.61 -4.36
C SER A 31 4.53 9.21 -4.99
N CYS A 32 4.40 9.33 -6.30
CA CYS A 32 3.21 8.89 -7.02
C CYS A 32 2.99 7.38 -6.86
N LEU A 33 4.04 6.59 -7.02
CA LEU A 33 4.00 5.14 -6.83
C LEU A 33 3.58 4.77 -5.40
N LEU A 34 4.14 5.45 -4.39
CA LEU A 34 3.78 5.24 -2.99
C LEU A 34 2.31 5.54 -2.74
N VAL A 35 1.81 6.67 -3.25
CA VAL A 35 0.39 7.06 -3.12
C VAL A 35 -0.51 6.03 -3.78
N VAL A 36 -0.17 5.53 -4.97
CA VAL A 36 -0.94 4.49 -5.65
C VAL A 36 -0.99 3.21 -4.81
N ILE A 37 0.13 2.76 -4.26
CA ILE A 37 0.18 1.56 -3.40
C ILE A 37 -0.68 1.75 -2.15
N LEU A 38 -0.60 2.90 -1.49
CA LEU A 38 -1.42 3.20 -0.32
C LEU A 38 -2.91 3.23 -0.66
N LEU A 39 -3.29 3.91 -1.74
CA LEU A 39 -4.69 3.98 -2.16
C LEU A 39 -5.24 2.62 -2.52
N THR A 40 -4.52 1.82 -3.31
CA THR A 40 -4.96 0.46 -3.66
C THR A 40 -5.08 -0.45 -2.44
N SER A 41 -4.22 -0.29 -1.45
CA SER A 41 -4.29 -1.02 -0.19
C SER A 41 -5.52 -0.64 0.65
N PHE A 42 -5.84 0.66 0.75
CA PHE A 42 -7.04 1.12 1.47
C PHE A 42 -8.34 0.76 0.74
N LEU A 43 -8.34 0.84 -0.59
CA LEU A 43 -9.50 0.56 -1.42
C LEU A 43 -9.58 -0.90 -1.87
N CYS A 44 -8.76 -1.79 -1.33
CA CYS A 44 -8.70 -3.18 -1.80
C CYS A 44 -10.06 -3.89 -1.73
N GLU A 45 -10.91 -3.57 -0.74
CA GLU A 45 -12.25 -4.13 -0.61
C GLU A 45 -13.19 -3.71 -1.76
N PHE A 46 -12.93 -2.55 -2.38
CA PHE A 46 -13.72 -2.03 -3.52
C PHE A 46 -13.09 -2.38 -4.86
N VAL A 47 -11.77 -2.55 -4.90
CA VAL A 47 -11.00 -2.78 -6.12
C VAL A 47 -10.79 -4.27 -6.39
N ALA A 48 -10.68 -5.09 -5.35
CA ALA A 48 -10.50 -6.53 -5.49
C ALA A 48 -11.80 -7.18 -5.97
N PRO A 49 -11.80 -7.87 -7.13
CA PRO A 49 -13.00 -8.50 -7.67
C PRO A 49 -13.51 -9.65 -6.79
N HIS A 50 -12.62 -10.32 -6.08
CA HIS A 50 -12.90 -11.49 -5.27
C HIS A 50 -12.17 -11.44 -3.93
N ASP A 51 -12.74 -12.07 -2.90
CA ASP A 51 -12.05 -12.26 -1.62
C ASP A 51 -11.20 -13.54 -1.68
N PRO A 52 -9.85 -13.43 -1.70
CA PRO A 52 -8.97 -14.61 -1.87
C PRO A 52 -8.88 -15.48 -0.61
N PHE A 53 -9.46 -15.04 0.51
CA PHE A 53 -9.41 -15.77 1.77
C PHE A 53 -10.70 -16.53 2.08
N THR A 54 -11.77 -16.27 1.33
CA THR A 54 -13.04 -16.99 1.51
C THR A 54 -12.95 -18.36 0.85
N PRO A 55 -13.14 -19.48 1.59
CA PRO A 55 -13.06 -20.82 1.02
C PRO A 55 -14.06 -21.07 -0.13
N ALA A 56 -15.17 -20.34 -0.14
CA ALA A 56 -16.19 -20.45 -1.19
C ALA A 56 -15.72 -19.86 -2.54
N SER A 57 -14.69 -19.02 -2.56
CA SER A 57 -14.11 -18.49 -3.79
C SER A 57 -13.01 -19.40 -4.38
N LEU A 58 -12.66 -20.47 -3.68
CA LEU A 58 -11.67 -21.45 -4.14
C LEU A 58 -12.32 -22.44 -5.09
N SER A 59 -12.03 -22.33 -6.36
CA SER A 59 -12.48 -23.28 -7.38
C SER A 59 -11.27 -23.99 -7.97
N LEU A 60 -11.12 -25.25 -7.64
CA LEU A 60 -10.07 -26.09 -8.25
C LEU A 60 -10.26 -26.26 -9.75
N MET A 61 -11.46 -25.99 -10.25
CA MET A 61 -11.75 -26.02 -11.70
C MET A 61 -11.17 -24.83 -12.43
N ASP A 62 -10.98 -23.70 -11.73
CA ASP A 62 -10.39 -22.49 -12.26
C ASP A 62 -8.89 -22.37 -11.92
N ALA A 63 -8.30 -23.45 -11.39
CA ALA A 63 -6.87 -23.50 -11.08
C ALA A 63 -6.04 -23.35 -12.36
N PHE A 64 -4.97 -22.55 -12.27
CA PHE A 64 -4.06 -22.27 -13.39
C PHE A 64 -4.72 -21.59 -14.59
N THR A 65 -5.81 -20.88 -14.41
CA THR A 65 -6.40 -20.07 -15.48
C THR A 65 -5.40 -18.97 -15.88
N PRO A 66 -5.04 -18.88 -17.18
CA PRO A 66 -4.07 -17.89 -17.63
C PRO A 66 -4.62 -16.46 -17.57
N PRO A 67 -3.76 -15.42 -17.57
CA PRO A 67 -4.16 -14.02 -17.58
C PRO A 67 -5.01 -13.67 -18.81
N PHE A 68 -5.78 -12.57 -18.71
CA PHE A 68 -6.71 -12.14 -19.78
C PHE A 68 -6.05 -11.88 -21.15
N TRP A 69 -4.75 -11.62 -21.18
CA TRP A 69 -3.97 -11.39 -22.44
C TRP A 69 -3.46 -12.68 -23.09
N ALA A 70 -3.67 -13.83 -22.48
CA ALA A 70 -3.31 -15.13 -23.04
C ALA A 70 -4.47 -15.73 -23.87
N GLU A 71 -4.17 -16.66 -24.77
CA GLU A 71 -5.15 -17.23 -25.72
C GLU A 71 -6.34 -17.88 -25.02
N ASP A 72 -6.14 -18.47 -23.82
CA ASP A 72 -7.19 -19.10 -23.02
C ASP A 72 -7.56 -18.27 -21.77
N GLY A 73 -7.22 -16.97 -21.76
CA GLY A 73 -7.43 -16.08 -20.65
C GLY A 73 -8.90 -15.73 -20.40
N SER A 74 -9.28 -15.59 -19.14
CA SER A 74 -10.61 -15.18 -18.72
C SER A 74 -10.63 -13.73 -18.28
N MET A 75 -11.64 -12.97 -18.73
CA MET A 75 -11.90 -11.61 -18.26
C MET A 75 -12.29 -11.54 -16.78
N VAL A 76 -12.63 -12.67 -16.18
CA VAL A 76 -13.00 -12.79 -14.76
C VAL A 76 -11.76 -12.69 -13.88
N PHE A 77 -10.64 -13.24 -14.34
CA PHE A 77 -9.36 -13.26 -13.62
C PHE A 77 -8.30 -12.49 -14.40
N LEU A 78 -8.19 -11.17 -14.15
CA LEU A 78 -7.31 -10.28 -14.90
C LEU A 78 -5.85 -10.76 -14.96
N PHE A 79 -5.31 -11.24 -13.85
CA PHE A 79 -3.93 -11.76 -13.77
C PHE A 79 -3.87 -13.29 -13.72
N GLY A 80 -5.01 -13.94 -13.93
CA GLY A 80 -5.13 -15.38 -13.82
C GLY A 80 -5.30 -15.84 -12.38
N THR A 81 -5.24 -17.16 -12.19
CA THR A 81 -5.40 -17.82 -10.91
C THR A 81 -4.15 -18.63 -10.53
N ASP A 82 -4.02 -18.88 -9.24
CA ASP A 82 -2.96 -19.76 -8.72
C ASP A 82 -3.38 -21.25 -8.80
N GLY A 83 -2.55 -22.14 -8.27
CA GLY A 83 -2.83 -23.58 -8.21
C GLY A 83 -4.03 -23.98 -7.33
N GLN A 84 -4.62 -23.04 -6.60
CA GLN A 84 -5.81 -23.22 -5.77
C GLN A 84 -7.04 -22.52 -6.35
N GLY A 85 -6.93 -21.93 -7.54
CA GLY A 85 -8.00 -21.17 -8.17
C GLY A 85 -8.25 -19.78 -7.54
N ARG A 86 -7.28 -19.25 -6.79
CA ARG A 86 -7.39 -17.89 -6.21
C ARG A 86 -7.08 -16.86 -7.27
N ASP A 87 -7.87 -15.78 -7.31
CA ASP A 87 -7.57 -14.62 -8.13
C ASP A 87 -6.26 -13.95 -7.67
N LEU A 88 -5.28 -13.95 -8.57
CA LEU A 88 -3.93 -13.45 -8.27
C LEU A 88 -3.93 -11.96 -8.00
N LEU A 89 -4.76 -11.18 -8.72
CA LEU A 89 -4.88 -9.74 -8.50
C LEU A 89 -5.42 -9.43 -7.11
N SER A 90 -6.50 -10.09 -6.71
CA SER A 90 -7.07 -9.94 -5.38
C SER A 90 -6.09 -10.36 -4.29
N ALA A 91 -5.36 -11.46 -4.48
CA ALA A 91 -4.34 -11.90 -3.53
C ALA A 91 -3.20 -10.88 -3.34
N ILE A 92 -2.75 -10.23 -4.41
CA ILE A 92 -1.73 -9.17 -4.35
C ILE A 92 -2.26 -7.95 -3.60
N LEU A 93 -3.48 -7.49 -3.88
CA LEU A 93 -4.07 -6.32 -3.24
C LEU A 93 -4.26 -6.54 -1.73
N TYR A 94 -4.82 -7.67 -1.33
CA TYR A 94 -4.98 -8.03 0.08
C TYR A 94 -3.62 -8.27 0.78
N GLY A 95 -2.68 -8.91 0.09
CA GLY A 95 -1.32 -9.11 0.59
C GLY A 95 -0.60 -7.78 0.86
N THR A 96 -0.74 -6.80 -0.03
CA THR A 96 -0.20 -5.45 0.15
C THR A 96 -0.79 -4.77 1.37
N ARG A 97 -2.12 -4.86 1.57
CA ARG A 97 -2.81 -4.32 2.75
C ARG A 97 -2.27 -4.92 4.05
N ILE A 98 -2.17 -6.24 4.11
CA ILE A 98 -1.64 -6.95 5.29
C ILE A 98 -0.20 -6.55 5.56
N SER A 99 0.65 -6.49 4.54
CA SER A 99 2.05 -6.09 4.65
C SER A 99 2.20 -4.67 5.20
N LEU A 100 1.38 -3.73 4.74
CA LEU A 100 1.37 -2.35 5.25
C LEU A 100 0.93 -2.27 6.72
N ILE A 101 -0.13 -2.99 7.09
CA ILE A 101 -0.61 -3.02 8.48
C ILE A 101 0.46 -3.61 9.41
N VAL A 102 1.03 -4.74 9.03
CA VAL A 102 2.08 -5.40 9.83
C VAL A 102 3.33 -4.53 9.91
N GLY A 103 3.79 -3.97 8.78
CA GLY A 103 4.96 -3.09 8.75
C GLY A 103 4.78 -1.84 9.59
N PHE A 104 3.64 -1.17 9.48
CA PHE A 104 3.32 0.02 10.28
C PHE A 104 3.23 -0.30 11.78
N SER A 105 2.58 -1.42 12.13
CA SER A 105 2.50 -1.87 13.52
C SER A 105 3.88 -2.18 14.10
N ALA A 106 4.74 -2.86 13.34
CA ALA A 106 6.10 -3.17 13.76
C ALA A 106 6.92 -1.90 14.03
N ILE A 107 6.84 -0.90 13.14
CA ILE A 107 7.51 0.40 13.33
C ILE A 107 6.99 1.09 14.60
N LEU A 108 5.67 1.13 14.81
CA LEU A 108 5.06 1.76 15.97
C LEU A 108 5.55 1.12 17.28
N PHE A 109 5.54 -0.22 17.34
CA PHE A 109 6.07 -0.96 18.49
C PHE A 109 7.56 -0.69 18.69
N SER A 110 8.36 -0.74 17.63
CA SER A 110 9.80 -0.48 17.69
C SER A 110 10.11 0.91 18.22
N VAL A 111 9.41 1.93 17.78
CA VAL A 111 9.58 3.31 18.26
C VAL A 111 9.20 3.42 19.74
N ILE A 112 8.04 2.89 20.14
CA ILE A 112 7.59 2.96 21.54
C ILE A 112 8.61 2.28 22.45
N PHE A 113 9.00 1.06 22.17
CA PHE A 113 9.96 0.33 23.00
C PHE A 113 11.37 0.91 22.93
N GLY A 114 11.83 1.26 21.72
CA GLY A 114 13.17 1.84 21.52
C GLY A 114 13.35 3.16 22.25
N VAL A 115 12.38 4.07 22.12
CA VAL A 115 12.43 5.37 22.83
C VAL A 115 12.30 5.17 24.35
N SER A 116 11.39 4.30 24.81
CA SER A 116 11.19 4.05 26.24
C SER A 116 12.45 3.47 26.88
N LEU A 117 13.07 2.46 26.25
CA LEU A 117 14.31 1.86 26.73
C LEU A 117 15.50 2.82 26.63
N GLY A 118 15.58 3.59 25.53
CA GLY A 118 16.63 4.58 25.35
C GLY A 118 16.57 5.70 26.40
N LEU A 119 15.37 6.20 26.72
CA LEU A 119 15.18 7.21 27.77
C LEU A 119 15.51 6.65 29.15
N THR A 120 15.08 5.44 29.47
CA THR A 120 15.40 4.81 30.75
C THR A 120 16.91 4.56 30.89
N ALA A 121 17.56 4.05 29.86
CA ALA A 121 19.02 3.83 29.88
C ALA A 121 19.84 5.13 29.94
N GLY A 122 19.33 6.21 29.33
CA GLY A 122 20.00 7.52 29.37
C GLY A 122 19.77 8.29 30.68
N TYR A 123 18.68 7.99 31.40
CA TYR A 123 18.39 8.63 32.67
C TYR A 123 19.04 7.92 33.87
N PHE A 124 19.25 6.63 33.78
CA PHE A 124 19.94 5.82 34.78
C PHE A 124 21.41 5.58 34.39
#